data_9ba7ff3f7fc9884961ff6ed5065ad29c
#
_entry.id   9ba7ff3f7fc9884961ff6ed5065ad29c
#
_cell.length_a   1.000
_cell.length_b   1.000
_cell.length_c   1.000
_cell.angle_alpha   90.00
_cell.angle_beta   90.00
_cell.angle_gamma   90.00
#
_symmetry.space_group_name_H-M   'P 1'
#
loop_
_entity.id
_entity.type
_entity.pdbx_description
1 polymer ?
#
loop_
_entity_poly.entity_id
_entity_poly.type
_entity_poly.pdbx_seq_one_letter_code
_entity_poly.pdbx_strand_id
1 'polypeptide(L)'
;MENKILGLHHITAIADNAKRNLDFYTKVLGVRLVKKTVNFDDPGTYHFYFGNEQGEPGTILTFFPWEGIGKGTAGAGMATHIGYAVPQGSLDFWKNRLGEHQISLQESEIFGEKLISFNDPDGLQLQFIETKDDRKTWTTTDINSEHALKGFHNITLSLKEADPTLKVLTDILGYSLQQQHDNRYRLTTDSIDTANIVDIIADKNLPYGKNAAGTNHHVAFRVKDDNVLMEYREKVLSAGLDITPKIDRDYFFSLYFREPGGVLFEIATDNPGFTVDEPLSSLGSALKLPKQYESYRSQIEQTLPKID
;
A
#
# COMPACT_ATOMS: atom_id res chain seq x y z
N MET A 1 -9.35 -25.74 -1.46
CA MET A 1 -8.26 -24.78 -1.05
C MET A 1 -8.75 -24.10 0.21
N GLU A 2 -7.95 -24.07 1.25
CA GLU A 2 -8.30 -23.36 2.48
C GLU A 2 -8.50 -21.88 2.18
N ASN A 3 -9.50 -21.27 2.83
CA ASN A 3 -9.79 -19.85 2.71
C ASN A 3 -8.77 -19.06 3.57
N LYS A 4 -7.71 -18.56 2.92
CA LYS A 4 -6.55 -17.89 3.57
C LYS A 4 -6.42 -16.46 3.14
N ILE A 5 -5.74 -15.65 3.95
CA ILE A 5 -5.15 -14.37 3.52
C ILE A 5 -4.04 -14.67 2.50
N LEU A 6 -4.09 -13.96 1.38
CA LEU A 6 -3.16 -14.09 0.26
C LEU A 6 -2.12 -12.95 0.24
N GLY A 7 -1.59 -12.60 1.43
CA GLY A 7 -0.63 -11.51 1.57
C GLY A 7 -1.28 -10.13 1.54
N LEU A 8 -0.53 -9.13 1.08
CA LEU A 8 -0.98 -7.74 0.96
C LEU A 8 -1.82 -7.56 -0.31
N HIS A 9 -2.93 -6.80 -0.20
CA HIS A 9 -3.73 -6.37 -1.35
C HIS A 9 -3.23 -5.01 -1.86
N HIS A 10 -3.33 -3.99 -1.02
CA HIS A 10 -2.89 -2.63 -1.31
C HIS A 10 -2.47 -1.92 -0.02
N ILE A 11 -1.81 -0.78 -0.20
CA ILE A 11 -1.48 0.14 0.89
C ILE A 11 -2.02 1.51 0.50
N THR A 12 -2.67 2.21 1.42
CA THR A 12 -3.18 3.56 1.19
C THR A 12 -2.40 4.55 2.03
N ALA A 13 -1.94 5.61 1.39
CA ALA A 13 -1.19 6.69 2.01
C ALA A 13 -1.84 8.05 1.74
N ILE A 14 -1.37 9.07 2.45
CA ILE A 14 -1.83 10.45 2.35
C ILE A 14 -0.74 11.29 1.71
N ALA A 15 -1.11 12.12 0.73
CA ALA A 15 -0.25 13.10 0.10
C ALA A 15 -0.80 14.52 0.29
N ASP A 16 0.07 15.53 0.19
CA ASP A 16 -0.31 16.95 0.31
C ASP A 16 -0.70 17.57 -1.04
N ASN A 17 -0.10 17.09 -2.14
CA ASN A 17 -0.31 17.67 -3.47
C ASN A 17 -0.46 16.60 -4.54
N ALA A 18 -1.59 16.64 -5.26
CA ALA A 18 -1.97 15.64 -6.26
C ALA A 18 -0.97 15.56 -7.43
N LYS A 19 -0.57 16.72 -7.99
CA LYS A 19 0.36 16.74 -9.13
C LYS A 19 1.75 16.23 -8.76
N ARG A 20 2.28 16.68 -7.64
CA ARG A 20 3.60 16.26 -7.14
C ARG A 20 3.63 14.77 -6.85
N ASN A 21 2.56 14.25 -6.24
CA ASN A 21 2.40 12.82 -5.99
C ASN A 21 2.37 12.03 -7.31
N LEU A 22 1.51 12.42 -8.25
CA LEU A 22 1.40 11.78 -9.57
C LEU A 22 2.75 11.76 -10.30
N ASP A 23 3.44 12.90 -10.38
CA ASP A 23 4.72 13.04 -11.07
C ASP A 23 5.80 12.16 -10.43
N PHE A 24 5.86 12.09 -9.10
CA PHE A 24 6.85 11.27 -8.41
C PHE A 24 6.65 9.79 -8.71
N TYR A 25 5.44 9.27 -8.54
CA TYR A 25 5.19 7.84 -8.71
C TYR A 25 5.28 7.42 -10.19
N THR A 26 4.83 8.24 -11.13
CA THR A 26 4.88 7.86 -12.55
C THR A 26 6.21 8.17 -13.22
N LYS A 27 6.87 9.30 -12.91
CA LYS A 27 8.08 9.75 -13.61
C LYS A 27 9.36 9.34 -12.90
N VAL A 28 9.41 9.36 -11.56
CA VAL A 28 10.60 8.97 -10.81
C VAL A 28 10.62 7.48 -10.57
N LEU A 29 9.54 6.89 -10.02
CA LEU A 29 9.47 5.46 -9.71
C LEU A 29 9.00 4.61 -10.89
N GLY A 30 8.37 5.21 -11.90
CA GLY A 30 7.96 4.53 -13.12
C GLY A 30 6.83 3.52 -12.92
N VAL A 31 5.99 3.68 -11.89
CA VAL A 31 4.80 2.85 -11.71
C VAL A 31 3.63 3.38 -12.54
N ARG A 32 2.73 2.51 -12.96
CA ARG A 32 1.56 2.90 -13.71
C ARG A 32 0.52 3.55 -12.81
N LEU A 33 -0.06 4.68 -13.26
CA LEU A 33 -1.35 5.12 -12.72
C LEU A 33 -2.43 4.17 -13.26
N VAL A 34 -2.94 3.31 -12.41
CA VAL A 34 -3.93 2.28 -12.78
C VAL A 34 -5.34 2.83 -12.75
N LYS A 35 -5.63 3.71 -11.78
CA LYS A 35 -6.93 4.34 -11.65
C LYS A 35 -6.80 5.77 -11.12
N LYS A 36 -7.57 6.67 -11.75
CA LYS A 36 -7.78 8.03 -11.30
C LYS A 36 -9.26 8.18 -10.98
N THR A 37 -9.60 8.31 -9.70
CA THR A 37 -10.97 8.50 -9.22
C THR A 37 -10.96 9.51 -8.07
N VAL A 38 -12.06 9.62 -7.34
CA VAL A 38 -12.18 10.48 -6.16
C VAL A 38 -12.35 9.64 -4.90
N ASN A 39 -12.02 10.23 -3.75
CA ASN A 39 -12.31 9.62 -2.47
C ASN A 39 -13.84 9.45 -2.31
N PHE A 40 -14.28 8.24 -1.91
CA PHE A 40 -15.69 7.89 -1.77
C PHE A 40 -16.42 8.71 -0.71
N ASP A 41 -15.69 9.19 0.30
CA ASP A 41 -16.23 9.94 1.43
C ASP A 41 -15.98 11.46 1.28
N ASP A 42 -15.10 11.87 0.34
CA ASP A 42 -14.74 13.27 0.04
C ASP A 42 -14.47 13.45 -1.46
N PRO A 43 -15.52 13.63 -2.30
CA PRO A 43 -15.38 13.67 -3.75
C PRO A 43 -14.64 14.89 -4.28
N GLY A 44 -14.29 15.86 -3.44
CA GLY A 44 -13.38 16.96 -3.78
C GLY A 44 -11.91 16.59 -3.79
N THR A 45 -11.56 15.37 -3.40
CA THR A 45 -10.19 14.86 -3.32
C THR A 45 -10.01 13.69 -4.28
N TYR A 46 -8.91 13.68 -5.05
CA TYR A 46 -8.55 12.52 -5.87
C TYR A 46 -8.31 11.28 -5.00
N HIS A 47 -8.53 10.10 -5.61
CA HIS A 47 -8.00 8.84 -5.17
C HIS A 47 -7.18 8.23 -6.31
N PHE A 48 -5.87 8.22 -6.18
CA PHE A 48 -4.96 7.64 -7.14
C PHE A 48 -4.60 6.21 -6.75
N TYR A 49 -4.55 5.32 -7.75
CA TYR A 49 -4.06 3.97 -7.58
C TYR A 49 -2.88 3.75 -8.53
N PHE A 50 -1.73 3.46 -7.95
CA PHE A 50 -0.52 3.11 -8.69
C PHE A 50 -0.23 1.62 -8.54
N GLY A 51 0.25 0.98 -9.61
CA GLY A 51 0.53 -0.45 -9.56
C GLY A 51 1.33 -0.93 -10.78
N ASN A 52 1.31 -2.24 -10.99
CA ASN A 52 1.84 -2.84 -12.20
C ASN A 52 0.88 -2.66 -13.40
N GLU A 53 1.09 -3.40 -14.50
CA GLU A 53 0.31 -3.24 -15.73
C GLU A 53 -1.22 -3.31 -15.54
N GLN A 54 -1.70 -4.20 -14.66
CA GLN A 54 -3.13 -4.44 -14.45
C GLN A 54 -3.66 -3.89 -13.12
N GLY A 55 -2.77 -3.44 -12.21
CA GLY A 55 -3.12 -3.14 -10.83
C GLY A 55 -3.44 -4.42 -10.05
N GLU A 56 -2.57 -5.42 -10.17
CA GLU A 56 -2.75 -6.68 -9.44
C GLU A 56 -2.59 -6.49 -7.93
N PRO A 57 -3.38 -7.19 -7.10
CA PRO A 57 -3.18 -7.21 -5.66
C PRO A 57 -1.72 -7.51 -5.28
N GLY A 58 -1.21 -6.81 -4.26
CA GLY A 58 0.19 -6.88 -3.88
C GLY A 58 1.12 -5.93 -4.64
N THR A 59 0.56 -5.11 -5.56
CA THR A 59 1.32 -4.08 -6.29
C THR A 59 0.76 -2.68 -6.10
N ILE A 60 -0.43 -2.54 -5.50
CA ILE A 60 -1.23 -1.33 -5.53
C ILE A 60 -0.90 -0.43 -4.34
N LEU A 61 -0.26 0.71 -4.61
CA LEU A 61 -0.13 1.81 -3.67
C LEU A 61 -1.15 2.90 -4.03
N THR A 62 -1.99 3.30 -3.07
CA THR A 62 -3.02 4.30 -3.32
C THR A 62 -2.81 5.56 -2.50
N PHE A 63 -3.33 6.68 -2.98
CA PHE A 63 -3.18 7.97 -2.31
C PHE A 63 -4.47 8.76 -2.24
N PHE A 64 -4.65 9.42 -1.09
CA PHE A 64 -5.54 10.55 -0.92
C PHE A 64 -4.70 11.84 -0.87
N PRO A 65 -4.57 12.58 -1.99
CA PRO A 65 -3.87 13.86 -2.00
C PRO A 65 -4.81 14.98 -1.50
N TRP A 66 -4.83 15.20 -0.19
CA TRP A 66 -5.54 16.31 0.44
C TRP A 66 -4.69 17.58 0.38
N GLU A 67 -4.98 18.43 -0.60
CA GLU A 67 -4.25 19.69 -0.80
C GLU A 67 -4.19 20.53 0.48
N GLY A 68 -2.97 20.84 0.92
CA GLY A 68 -2.73 21.68 2.10
C GLY A 68 -2.97 21.01 3.45
N ILE A 69 -3.10 19.68 3.52
CA ILE A 69 -3.29 18.97 4.80
C ILE A 69 -2.09 19.12 5.75
N GLY A 70 -0.92 19.49 5.20
CA GLY A 70 0.31 19.60 5.93
C GLY A 70 0.98 18.26 6.24
N LYS A 71 2.16 18.30 6.84
CA LYS A 71 3.02 17.13 7.06
C LYS A 71 2.56 16.29 8.24
N GLY A 72 2.46 14.99 8.03
CA GLY A 72 2.27 13.99 9.07
C GLY A 72 3.56 13.60 9.78
N THR A 73 3.44 12.68 10.72
CA THR A 73 4.60 12.12 11.43
C THR A 73 4.41 10.63 11.59
N ALA A 74 5.31 9.85 11.00
CA ALA A 74 5.32 8.40 11.21
C ALA A 74 5.68 8.08 12.68
N GLY A 75 5.01 7.08 13.24
CA GLY A 75 5.22 6.71 14.63
C GLY A 75 4.47 5.45 15.05
N ALA A 76 4.34 5.24 16.35
CA ALA A 76 3.63 4.08 16.87
C ALA A 76 2.15 4.08 16.48
N GLY A 77 1.60 2.90 16.24
CA GLY A 77 0.20 2.69 15.82
C GLY A 77 -0.03 2.88 14.34
N MET A 78 1.02 2.82 13.50
CA MET A 78 0.94 3.02 12.06
C MET A 78 1.77 2.00 11.29
N ALA A 79 1.41 1.74 10.04
CA ALA A 79 2.35 1.26 9.04
C ALA A 79 3.30 2.40 8.66
N THR A 80 4.60 2.14 8.63
CA THR A 80 5.60 3.20 8.46
C THR A 80 6.47 3.05 7.23
N HIS A 81 6.96 1.85 6.90
CA HIS A 81 7.82 1.64 5.74
C HIS A 81 7.16 0.71 4.74
N ILE A 82 7.11 1.12 3.49
CA ILE A 82 6.63 0.30 2.37
C ILE A 82 7.84 -0.26 1.64
N GLY A 83 8.02 -1.57 1.67
CA GLY A 83 9.07 -2.26 0.94
C GLY A 83 8.58 -2.72 -0.43
N TYR A 84 9.26 -2.27 -1.49
CA TYR A 84 9.08 -2.77 -2.85
C TYR A 84 10.15 -3.79 -3.20
N ALA A 85 9.73 -4.90 -3.80
CA ALA A 85 10.61 -5.85 -4.43
C ALA A 85 11.20 -5.25 -5.72
N VAL A 86 12.52 -5.31 -5.85
CA VAL A 86 13.25 -4.95 -7.08
C VAL A 86 14.11 -6.13 -7.54
N PRO A 87 14.37 -6.29 -8.84
CA PRO A 87 15.22 -7.35 -9.35
C PRO A 87 16.61 -7.36 -8.72
N GLN A 88 17.19 -8.54 -8.55
CA GLN A 88 18.57 -8.67 -8.05
C GLN A 88 19.56 -7.93 -8.95
N GLY A 89 20.46 -7.16 -8.35
CA GLY A 89 21.47 -6.33 -9.05
C GLY A 89 20.94 -4.96 -9.51
N SER A 90 19.69 -4.59 -9.16
CA SER A 90 19.09 -3.32 -9.59
C SER A 90 19.31 -2.15 -8.63
N LEU A 91 19.80 -2.36 -7.39
CA LEU A 91 19.98 -1.28 -6.43
C LEU A 91 20.91 -0.17 -6.92
N ASP A 92 21.97 -0.50 -7.68
CA ASP A 92 22.88 0.53 -8.23
C ASP A 92 22.16 1.43 -9.25
N PHE A 93 21.30 0.87 -10.10
CA PHE A 93 20.44 1.66 -10.98
C PHE A 93 19.55 2.61 -10.16
N TRP A 94 18.89 2.12 -9.12
CA TRP A 94 18.01 2.93 -8.28
C TRP A 94 18.75 4.00 -7.48
N LYS A 95 19.96 3.71 -6.97
CA LYS A 95 20.82 4.72 -6.32
C LYS A 95 21.14 5.88 -7.27
N ASN A 96 21.54 5.57 -8.48
CA ASN A 96 21.84 6.57 -9.51
C ASN A 96 20.59 7.39 -9.84
N ARG A 97 19.47 6.72 -10.14
CA ARG A 97 18.21 7.38 -10.52
C ARG A 97 17.68 8.29 -9.41
N LEU A 98 17.64 7.82 -8.16
CA LEU A 98 17.22 8.65 -7.02
C LEU A 98 18.18 9.84 -6.83
N GLY A 99 19.49 9.65 -7.04
CA GLY A 99 20.48 10.71 -7.01
C GLY A 99 20.26 11.77 -8.08
N GLU A 100 19.95 11.39 -9.32
CA GLU A 100 19.59 12.31 -10.42
C GLU A 100 18.38 13.17 -10.07
N HIS A 101 17.44 12.62 -9.33
CA HIS A 101 16.27 13.32 -8.82
C HIS A 101 16.48 14.01 -7.45
N GLN A 102 17.75 14.10 -6.98
CA GLN A 102 18.14 14.74 -5.71
C GLN A 102 17.44 14.16 -4.46
N ILE A 103 17.11 12.85 -4.51
CA ILE A 103 16.49 12.12 -3.41
C ILE A 103 17.59 11.47 -2.56
N SER A 104 17.68 11.87 -1.30
CA SER A 104 18.60 11.25 -0.34
C SER A 104 18.14 9.85 0.02
N LEU A 105 19.08 8.92 0.11
CA LEU A 105 18.83 7.52 0.47
C LEU A 105 19.81 7.03 1.53
N GLN A 106 19.46 5.92 2.17
CA GLN A 106 20.30 5.17 3.10
C GLN A 106 20.35 3.71 2.68
N GLU A 107 21.55 3.13 2.65
CA GLU A 107 21.74 1.69 2.44
C GLU A 107 21.72 0.98 3.79
N SER A 108 21.09 -0.17 3.86
CA SER A 108 21.05 -1.00 5.07
C SER A 108 20.82 -2.47 4.71
N GLU A 109 20.90 -3.31 5.75
CA GLU A 109 20.57 -4.72 5.66
C GLU A 109 19.63 -5.08 6.82
N ILE A 110 18.49 -5.69 6.50
CA ILE A 110 17.48 -6.11 7.48
C ILE A 110 17.16 -7.58 7.20
N PHE A 111 17.27 -8.43 8.21
CA PHE A 111 17.06 -9.88 8.09
C PHE A 111 17.88 -10.55 6.96
N GLY A 112 19.09 -10.04 6.70
CA GLY A 112 19.97 -10.55 5.63
C GLY A 112 19.64 -10.04 4.23
N GLU A 113 18.67 -9.15 4.08
CA GLU A 113 18.26 -8.55 2.81
C GLU A 113 18.85 -7.15 2.65
N LYS A 114 19.56 -6.92 1.55
CA LYS A 114 20.09 -5.60 1.19
C LYS A 114 18.97 -4.71 0.68
N LEU A 115 18.93 -3.47 1.15
CA LEU A 115 17.92 -2.51 0.76
C LEU A 115 18.45 -1.07 0.76
N ILE A 116 17.75 -0.21 0.04
CA ILE A 116 17.86 1.23 0.14
C ILE A 116 16.55 1.80 0.68
N SER A 117 16.66 2.79 1.58
CA SER A 117 15.53 3.51 2.17
C SER A 117 15.58 4.97 1.75
N PHE A 118 14.45 5.54 1.38
CA PHE A 118 14.30 6.94 1.00
C PHE A 118 12.86 7.41 1.28
N ASN A 119 12.63 8.70 1.13
CA ASN A 119 11.30 9.27 1.31
C ASN A 119 10.75 9.79 -0.02
N ASP A 120 9.43 9.68 -0.18
CA ASP A 120 8.72 10.41 -1.21
C ASP A 120 8.69 11.93 -0.92
N PRO A 121 8.16 12.79 -1.81
CA PRO A 121 8.14 14.24 -1.59
C PRO A 121 7.39 14.71 -0.36
N ASP A 122 6.47 13.92 0.18
CA ASP A 122 5.71 14.23 1.39
C ASP A 122 6.33 13.62 2.66
N GLY A 123 7.33 12.76 2.50
CA GLY A 123 8.05 12.10 3.59
C GLY A 123 7.59 10.66 3.87
N LEU A 124 6.78 10.07 2.98
CA LEU A 124 6.43 8.66 3.07
C LEU A 124 7.68 7.80 2.91
N GLN A 125 7.89 6.88 3.85
CA GLN A 125 9.09 6.06 3.90
C GLN A 125 8.97 4.85 2.96
N LEU A 126 9.83 4.81 1.95
CA LEU A 126 9.90 3.75 0.95
C LEU A 126 11.20 2.99 1.06
N GLN A 127 11.16 1.70 0.74
CA GLN A 127 12.33 0.83 0.69
C GLN A 127 12.33 0.03 -0.60
N PHE A 128 13.49 -0.14 -1.23
CA PHE A 128 13.70 -1.07 -2.32
C PHE A 128 14.58 -2.22 -1.84
N ILE A 129 14.04 -3.44 -1.94
CA ILE A 129 14.68 -4.67 -1.48
C ILE A 129 14.97 -5.55 -2.68
N GLU A 130 16.24 -5.93 -2.87
CA GLU A 130 16.61 -6.89 -3.90
C GLU A 130 16.10 -8.28 -3.54
N THR A 131 15.26 -8.84 -4.40
CA THR A 131 14.73 -10.18 -4.21
C THR A 131 14.47 -10.89 -5.54
N LYS A 132 14.36 -12.21 -5.50
CA LYS A 132 13.87 -12.97 -6.64
C LYS A 132 12.35 -12.86 -6.67
N ASP A 133 11.84 -12.27 -7.73
CA ASP A 133 10.40 -12.04 -7.91
C ASP A 133 10.06 -12.10 -9.40
N ASP A 134 9.24 -13.06 -9.77
CA ASP A 134 8.86 -13.34 -11.15
C ASP A 134 7.59 -12.61 -11.61
N ARG A 135 7.00 -11.72 -10.76
CA ARG A 135 5.83 -10.91 -11.14
C ARG A 135 6.14 -10.03 -12.35
N LYS A 136 5.13 -9.88 -13.21
CA LYS A 136 5.19 -8.96 -14.33
C LYS A 136 5.26 -7.51 -13.83
N THR A 137 6.08 -6.71 -14.50
CA THR A 137 6.27 -5.30 -14.16
C THR A 137 5.61 -4.40 -15.20
N TRP A 138 5.28 -3.20 -14.79
CA TRP A 138 5.11 -2.08 -15.70
C TRP A 138 6.49 -1.52 -16.05
N THR A 139 6.74 -1.22 -17.32
CA THR A 139 7.99 -0.62 -17.80
C THR A 139 7.74 0.72 -18.45
N THR A 140 8.74 1.59 -18.40
CA THR A 140 8.70 2.89 -19.07
C THR A 140 9.89 3.00 -20.05
N THR A 141 9.99 4.11 -20.77
CA THR A 141 11.14 4.38 -21.62
C THR A 141 12.45 4.35 -20.84
N ASP A 142 12.44 4.80 -19.58
CA ASP A 142 13.64 4.99 -18.75
C ASP A 142 13.88 3.85 -17.76
N ILE A 143 12.87 3.00 -17.52
CA ILE A 143 12.93 1.88 -16.57
C ILE A 143 12.44 0.62 -17.26
N ASN A 144 13.39 -0.23 -17.63
CA ASN A 144 13.11 -1.53 -18.25
C ASN A 144 12.78 -2.61 -17.19
N SER A 145 12.45 -3.81 -17.65
CA SER A 145 12.07 -4.94 -16.79
C SER A 145 13.18 -5.45 -15.85
N GLU A 146 14.45 -5.13 -16.13
CA GLU A 146 15.58 -5.51 -15.29
C GLU A 146 15.68 -4.67 -14.02
N HIS A 147 14.99 -3.51 -13.99
CA HIS A 147 15.03 -2.56 -12.89
C HIS A 147 13.65 -2.24 -12.32
N ALA A 148 12.57 -2.42 -13.11
CA ALA A 148 11.22 -2.03 -12.75
C ALA A 148 10.72 -2.70 -11.46
N LEU A 149 9.94 -1.95 -10.67
CA LEU A 149 9.34 -2.42 -9.42
C LEU A 149 8.43 -3.63 -9.67
N LYS A 150 8.55 -4.65 -8.84
CA LYS A 150 7.78 -5.90 -8.92
C LYS A 150 6.45 -5.84 -8.17
N GLY A 151 6.33 -4.92 -7.23
CA GLY A 151 5.24 -4.82 -6.27
C GLY A 151 5.78 -4.88 -4.85
N PHE A 152 4.90 -5.03 -3.87
CA PHE A 152 5.35 -5.05 -2.47
C PHE A 152 6.21 -6.28 -2.17
N HIS A 153 7.25 -6.06 -1.40
CA HIS A 153 8.01 -7.07 -0.68
C HIS A 153 7.41 -7.24 0.72
N ASN A 154 7.37 -6.15 1.49
CA ASN A 154 6.86 -6.13 2.85
C ASN A 154 6.19 -4.79 3.21
N ILE A 155 5.49 -4.80 4.34
CA ILE A 155 5.07 -3.60 5.06
C ILE A 155 5.62 -3.66 6.48
N THR A 156 6.12 -2.54 7.01
CA THR A 156 6.56 -2.45 8.40
C THR A 156 5.56 -1.69 9.25
N LEU A 157 5.14 -2.30 10.34
CA LEU A 157 4.29 -1.70 11.37
C LEU A 157 5.16 -1.19 12.52
N SER A 158 4.98 0.04 12.95
CA SER A 158 5.65 0.60 14.12
C SER A 158 4.67 0.66 15.30
N LEU A 159 5.02 0.02 16.40
CA LEU A 159 4.14 -0.25 17.52
C LEU A 159 4.83 0.09 18.86
N LYS A 160 4.04 0.33 19.91
CA LYS A 160 4.55 0.39 21.30
C LYS A 160 4.95 -0.99 21.81
N GLU A 161 4.12 -1.98 21.50
CA GLU A 161 4.23 -3.38 21.92
C GLU A 161 3.89 -4.29 20.74
N ALA A 162 4.60 -5.41 20.59
CA ALA A 162 4.38 -6.32 19.47
C ALA A 162 3.23 -7.31 19.73
N ASP A 163 3.12 -7.83 20.95
CA ASP A 163 2.27 -9.00 21.27
C ASP A 163 0.82 -8.89 20.85
N PRO A 164 0.09 -7.76 21.06
CA PRO A 164 -1.30 -7.67 20.64
C PRO A 164 -1.47 -7.79 19.12
N THR A 165 -0.60 -7.15 18.34
CA THR A 165 -0.61 -7.21 16.87
C THR A 165 -0.12 -8.56 16.35
N LEU A 166 0.88 -9.16 17.01
CA LEU A 166 1.33 -10.53 16.69
C LEU A 166 0.15 -11.52 16.75
N LYS A 167 -0.67 -11.45 17.81
CA LYS A 167 -1.87 -12.31 17.93
C LYS A 167 -2.88 -12.09 16.81
N VAL A 168 -3.13 -10.85 16.40
CA VAL A 168 -4.02 -10.59 15.25
C VAL A 168 -3.47 -11.19 13.97
N LEU A 169 -2.17 -10.99 13.71
CA LEU A 169 -1.54 -11.52 12.51
C LEU A 169 -1.50 -13.05 12.51
N THR A 170 -1.22 -13.70 13.65
CA THR A 170 -1.11 -15.17 13.72
C THR A 170 -2.47 -15.83 13.85
N ASP A 171 -3.30 -15.44 14.82
CA ASP A 171 -4.48 -16.18 15.22
C ASP A 171 -5.69 -15.86 14.32
N ILE A 172 -5.72 -14.66 13.73
CA ILE A 172 -6.83 -14.22 12.87
C ILE A 172 -6.41 -14.28 11.39
N LEU A 173 -5.29 -13.64 11.02
CA LEU A 173 -4.88 -13.51 9.63
C LEU A 173 -4.01 -14.68 9.12
N GLY A 174 -3.57 -15.59 10.01
CA GLY A 174 -2.88 -16.83 9.64
C GLY A 174 -1.43 -16.64 9.18
N TYR A 175 -0.78 -15.55 9.61
CA TYR A 175 0.66 -15.37 9.45
C TYR A 175 1.42 -16.21 10.48
N SER A 176 2.67 -16.50 10.18
CA SER A 176 3.59 -17.19 11.09
C SER A 176 4.81 -16.32 11.38
N LEU A 177 5.28 -16.29 12.61
CA LEU A 177 6.53 -15.63 12.98
C LEU A 177 7.70 -16.40 12.34
N GLN A 178 8.41 -15.75 11.42
CA GLN A 178 9.55 -16.33 10.71
C GLN A 178 10.86 -16.03 11.41
N GLN A 179 11.07 -14.78 11.80
CA GLN A 179 12.29 -14.31 12.43
C GLN A 179 12.01 -13.22 13.47
N GLN A 180 12.88 -13.14 14.46
CA GLN A 180 12.94 -12.03 15.40
C GLN A 180 14.41 -11.65 15.64
N HIS A 181 14.68 -10.35 15.60
CA HIS A 181 15.98 -9.79 15.98
C HIS A 181 15.72 -8.49 16.76
N ASP A 182 16.17 -8.48 18.03
CA ASP A 182 15.89 -7.41 18.99
C ASP A 182 14.39 -7.05 19.06
N ASN A 183 14.03 -5.84 18.70
CA ASN A 183 12.67 -5.32 18.69
C ASN A 183 11.99 -5.42 17.32
N ARG A 184 12.58 -6.16 16.38
CA ARG A 184 12.03 -6.41 15.05
C ARG A 184 11.51 -7.83 14.93
N TYR A 185 10.33 -7.98 14.34
CA TYR A 185 9.67 -9.25 14.10
C TYR A 185 9.29 -9.32 12.63
N ARG A 186 9.57 -10.44 11.99
CA ARG A 186 9.11 -10.74 10.63
C ARG A 186 8.09 -11.85 10.64
N LEU A 187 6.92 -11.57 10.08
CA LEU A 187 5.87 -12.56 9.88
C LEU A 187 5.64 -12.78 8.39
N THR A 188 5.32 -14.02 8.02
CA THR A 188 5.02 -14.41 6.64
C THR A 188 3.77 -15.26 6.57
N THR A 189 3.07 -15.22 5.45
CA THR A 189 2.08 -16.24 5.09
C THR A 189 2.65 -17.16 4.02
N ASP A 190 2.32 -18.45 4.10
CA ASP A 190 2.68 -19.47 3.12
C ASP A 190 1.69 -19.62 1.96
N SER A 191 0.67 -18.76 1.94
CA SER A 191 -0.40 -18.79 0.96
C SER A 191 0.01 -18.27 -0.42
N ILE A 192 1.08 -17.50 -0.48
CA ILE A 192 1.63 -16.85 -1.68
C ILE A 192 3.11 -16.53 -1.46
N ASP A 193 3.89 -16.49 -2.54
CA ASP A 193 5.35 -16.28 -2.48
C ASP A 193 5.77 -14.81 -2.52
N THR A 194 4.85 -13.87 -2.77
CA THR A 194 5.14 -12.44 -2.93
C THR A 194 4.15 -11.57 -2.17
N ALA A 195 4.54 -10.38 -1.78
CA ALA A 195 3.73 -9.46 -0.96
C ALA A 195 3.18 -10.13 0.32
N ASN A 196 3.93 -11.06 0.88
CA ASN A 196 3.50 -11.97 1.95
C ASN A 196 4.16 -11.67 3.30
N ILE A 197 4.93 -10.59 3.40
CA ILE A 197 5.71 -10.24 4.59
C ILE A 197 5.11 -9.04 5.31
N VAL A 198 4.94 -9.20 6.64
CA VAL A 198 4.65 -8.10 7.57
C VAL A 198 5.78 -8.05 8.58
N ASP A 199 6.49 -6.92 8.62
CA ASP A 199 7.49 -6.65 9.63
C ASP A 199 6.90 -5.78 10.75
N ILE A 200 7.32 -5.98 11.99
CA ILE A 200 6.97 -5.15 13.15
C ILE A 200 8.24 -4.57 13.75
N ILE A 201 8.20 -3.29 14.12
CA ILE A 201 9.16 -2.64 15.02
C ILE A 201 8.39 -2.27 16.28
N ALA A 202 8.79 -2.81 17.44
CA ALA A 202 8.17 -2.52 18.73
C ALA A 202 9.11 -1.71 19.63
N ASP A 203 8.72 -0.47 19.95
CA ASP A 203 9.46 0.38 20.89
C ASP A 203 8.47 1.19 21.74
N LYS A 204 8.44 0.90 23.04
CA LYS A 204 7.57 1.57 24.01
C LYS A 204 7.79 3.09 24.09
N ASN A 205 8.97 3.56 23.70
CA ASN A 205 9.34 4.98 23.74
C ASN A 205 9.00 5.70 22.43
N LEU A 206 8.64 4.98 21.36
CA LEU A 206 8.29 5.59 20.09
C LEU A 206 7.03 6.49 20.26
N PRO A 207 7.07 7.77 19.86
CA PRO A 207 5.88 8.62 19.91
C PRO A 207 4.78 8.07 18.98
N TYR A 208 3.52 8.31 19.31
CA TYR A 208 2.43 7.98 18.41
C TYR A 208 2.52 8.79 17.11
N GLY A 209 2.20 8.12 16.01
CA GLY A 209 2.13 8.77 14.71
C GLY A 209 0.97 9.74 14.60
N LYS A 210 1.07 10.68 13.65
CA LYS A 210 0.00 11.63 13.30
C LYS A 210 -0.28 11.50 11.81
N ASN A 211 -1.49 11.05 11.46
CA ASN A 211 -1.92 10.92 10.07
C ASN A 211 -2.05 12.29 9.41
N ALA A 212 -1.27 12.51 8.35
CA ALA A 212 -1.35 13.60 7.39
C ALA A 212 -0.42 13.26 6.21
N ALA A 213 -0.05 14.21 5.36
CA ALA A 213 0.81 13.95 4.20
C ALA A 213 2.12 13.23 4.58
N GLY A 214 2.50 12.23 3.80
CA GLY A 214 3.69 11.41 4.02
C GLY A 214 3.52 10.28 5.05
N THR A 215 2.27 9.89 5.36
CA THR A 215 2.00 8.75 6.24
C THR A 215 1.04 7.76 5.60
N ASN A 216 1.13 6.50 6.01
CA ASN A 216 0.16 5.47 5.62
C ASN A 216 -1.15 5.64 6.38
N HIS A 217 -2.26 5.53 5.66
CA HIS A 217 -3.61 5.56 6.23
C HIS A 217 -4.04 4.17 6.71
N HIS A 218 -3.87 3.15 5.87
CA HIS A 218 -4.19 1.76 6.19
C HIS A 218 -3.39 0.76 5.36
N VAL A 219 -3.41 -0.49 5.81
CA VAL A 219 -2.85 -1.64 5.12
C VAL A 219 -3.97 -2.62 4.81
N ALA A 220 -4.11 -3.03 3.56
CA ALA A 220 -5.10 -4.01 3.14
C ALA A 220 -4.49 -5.39 2.91
N PHE A 221 -5.11 -6.40 3.50
CA PHE A 221 -4.81 -7.81 3.34
C PHE A 221 -5.72 -8.43 2.29
N ARG A 222 -5.17 -9.28 1.45
CA ARG A 222 -5.82 -9.86 0.29
C ARG A 222 -6.64 -11.09 0.63
N VAL A 223 -7.87 -11.15 0.16
CA VAL A 223 -8.68 -12.36 0.09
C VAL A 223 -9.21 -12.57 -1.32
N LYS A 224 -9.47 -13.81 -1.67
CA LYS A 224 -9.84 -14.21 -3.02
C LYS A 224 -11.19 -13.63 -3.48
N ASP A 225 -12.21 -13.66 -2.61
CA ASP A 225 -13.60 -13.32 -2.98
C ASP A 225 -14.45 -12.95 -1.75
N ASP A 226 -15.70 -12.56 -2.02
CA ASP A 226 -16.69 -12.13 -1.01
C ASP A 226 -16.97 -13.19 0.06
N ASN A 227 -16.95 -14.46 -0.27
CA ASN A 227 -17.22 -15.51 0.71
C ASN A 227 -16.10 -15.56 1.75
N VAL A 228 -14.85 -15.54 1.28
CA VAL A 228 -13.68 -15.50 2.16
C VAL A 228 -13.65 -14.19 2.96
N LEU A 229 -14.01 -13.06 2.35
CA LEU A 229 -14.13 -11.79 3.04
C LEU A 229 -15.07 -11.88 4.24
N MET A 230 -16.26 -12.45 4.06
CA MET A 230 -17.25 -12.58 5.14
C MET A 230 -16.83 -13.59 6.21
N GLU A 231 -16.10 -14.66 5.86
CA GLU A 231 -15.52 -15.57 6.86
C GLU A 231 -14.50 -14.85 7.77
N TYR A 232 -13.66 -13.99 7.18
CA TYR A 232 -12.72 -13.19 7.98
C TYR A 232 -13.44 -12.15 8.85
N ARG A 233 -14.57 -11.61 8.39
CA ARG A 233 -15.41 -10.73 9.23
C ARG A 233 -15.83 -11.46 10.51
N GLU A 234 -16.33 -12.69 10.39
CA GLU A 234 -16.75 -13.49 11.55
C GLU A 234 -15.57 -13.85 12.48
N LYS A 235 -14.38 -14.13 11.90
CA LYS A 235 -13.17 -14.38 12.70
C LYS A 235 -12.77 -13.16 13.53
N VAL A 236 -12.78 -11.95 12.94
CA VAL A 236 -12.45 -10.70 13.62
C VAL A 236 -13.47 -10.39 14.74
N LEU A 237 -14.79 -10.53 14.46
CA LEU A 237 -15.84 -10.35 15.46
C LEU A 237 -15.71 -11.37 16.61
N SER A 238 -15.43 -12.63 16.30
CA SER A 238 -15.24 -13.69 17.30
C SER A 238 -14.02 -13.46 18.19
N ALA A 239 -13.03 -12.72 17.71
CA ALA A 239 -11.88 -12.27 18.48
C ALA A 239 -12.19 -11.02 19.36
N GLY A 240 -13.42 -10.52 19.31
CA GLY A 240 -13.86 -9.36 20.11
C GLY A 240 -13.41 -8.01 19.53
N LEU A 241 -13.07 -7.94 18.26
CA LEU A 241 -12.71 -6.70 17.57
C LEU A 241 -13.90 -6.18 16.75
N ASP A 242 -14.06 -4.85 16.75
CA ASP A 242 -15.05 -4.19 15.90
C ASP A 242 -14.58 -4.15 14.46
N ILE A 243 -15.46 -4.52 13.52
CA ILE A 243 -15.17 -4.50 12.08
C ILE A 243 -16.39 -3.98 11.31
N THR A 244 -16.16 -3.21 10.26
CA THR A 244 -17.21 -2.62 9.44
C THR A 244 -18.10 -3.69 8.76
N PRO A 245 -19.32 -3.33 8.33
CA PRO A 245 -20.01 -4.06 7.27
C PRO A 245 -19.15 -4.10 5.99
N LYS A 246 -19.50 -5.00 5.06
CA LYS A 246 -18.90 -5.04 3.73
C LYS A 246 -19.19 -3.74 2.98
N ILE A 247 -18.15 -3.12 2.46
CA ILE A 247 -18.18 -1.85 1.72
C ILE A 247 -17.76 -2.12 0.28
N ASP A 248 -18.57 -1.65 -0.67
CA ASP A 248 -18.22 -1.66 -2.10
C ASP A 248 -17.30 -0.47 -2.40
N ARG A 249 -16.12 -0.77 -2.98
CA ARG A 249 -15.13 0.23 -3.41
C ARG A 249 -14.99 0.28 -4.93
N ASP A 250 -16.01 -0.16 -5.67
CA ASP A 250 -16.09 -0.30 -7.12
C ASP A 250 -15.11 -1.34 -7.69
N TYR A 251 -13.87 -1.37 -7.24
CA TYR A 251 -12.79 -2.22 -7.76
C TYR A 251 -12.49 -3.44 -6.88
N PHE A 252 -12.94 -3.43 -5.65
CA PHE A 252 -12.86 -4.50 -4.65
C PHE A 252 -13.88 -4.25 -3.54
N PHE A 253 -14.17 -5.28 -2.76
CA PHE A 253 -14.99 -5.14 -1.55
C PHE A 253 -14.08 -5.15 -0.33
N SER A 254 -14.44 -4.38 0.68
CA SER A 254 -13.59 -4.11 1.85
C SER A 254 -14.28 -4.26 3.17
N LEU A 255 -13.50 -4.67 4.17
CA LEU A 255 -13.82 -4.60 5.60
C LEU A 255 -12.69 -3.87 6.30
N TYR A 256 -13.02 -3.00 7.26
CA TYR A 256 -12.02 -2.23 8.03
C TYR A 256 -12.14 -2.54 9.51
N PHE A 257 -11.00 -2.71 10.17
CA PHE A 257 -10.93 -2.81 11.63
C PHE A 257 -9.62 -2.20 12.14
N ARG A 258 -9.68 -1.65 13.35
CA ARG A 258 -8.46 -1.18 14.01
C ARG A 258 -7.94 -2.27 14.92
N GLU A 259 -6.75 -2.76 14.61
CA GLU A 259 -6.12 -3.79 15.41
C GLU A 259 -5.59 -3.17 16.74
N PRO A 260 -5.31 -3.98 17.78
CA PRO A 260 -5.00 -3.47 19.12
C PRO A 260 -3.74 -2.59 19.22
N GLY A 261 -2.77 -2.74 18.31
CA GLY A 261 -1.58 -1.89 18.24
C GLY A 261 -1.86 -0.49 17.66
N GLY A 262 -3.07 -0.25 17.16
CA GLY A 262 -3.53 1.03 16.63
C GLY A 262 -3.55 1.17 15.13
N VAL A 263 -3.01 0.20 14.38
CA VAL A 263 -2.98 0.25 12.91
C VAL A 263 -4.37 -0.02 12.33
N LEU A 264 -4.78 0.75 11.34
CA LEU A 264 -6.00 0.46 10.60
C LEU A 264 -5.71 -0.64 9.57
N PHE A 265 -6.34 -1.79 9.76
CA PHE A 265 -6.30 -2.91 8.83
C PHE A 265 -7.56 -2.93 7.97
N GLU A 266 -7.35 -3.31 6.72
CA GLU A 266 -8.40 -3.60 5.76
C GLU A 266 -8.28 -5.07 5.32
N ILE A 267 -9.40 -5.70 4.97
CA ILE A 267 -9.42 -6.96 4.24
C ILE A 267 -10.14 -6.68 2.93
N ALA A 268 -9.48 -6.96 1.79
CA ALA A 268 -9.97 -6.60 0.46
C ALA A 268 -9.97 -7.80 -0.49
N THR A 269 -11.00 -7.86 -1.36
CA THR A 269 -11.17 -8.92 -2.36
C THR A 269 -10.43 -8.63 -3.65
N ASP A 270 -10.08 -9.67 -4.41
CA ASP A 270 -9.50 -9.54 -5.75
C ASP A 270 -10.50 -9.02 -6.80
N ASN A 271 -11.79 -9.27 -6.60
CA ASN A 271 -12.86 -8.95 -7.55
C ASN A 271 -13.54 -7.61 -7.21
N PRO A 272 -14.03 -6.88 -8.24
CA PRO A 272 -14.00 -7.17 -9.67
C PRO A 272 -12.71 -6.74 -10.41
N GLY A 273 -11.82 -5.95 -9.77
CA GLY A 273 -10.59 -5.45 -10.36
C GLY A 273 -10.77 -4.17 -11.19
N PHE A 274 -9.66 -3.56 -11.60
CA PHE A 274 -9.65 -2.22 -12.21
C PHE A 274 -10.12 -2.15 -13.66
N THR A 275 -10.20 -3.30 -14.35
CA THR A 275 -10.67 -3.36 -15.74
C THR A 275 -12.19 -3.37 -15.89
N VAL A 276 -12.93 -3.27 -14.79
CA VAL A 276 -14.40 -3.28 -14.77
C VAL A 276 -15.02 -2.09 -15.53
N ASP A 277 -14.33 -0.95 -15.56
CA ASP A 277 -14.84 0.30 -16.15
C ASP A 277 -13.85 1.00 -17.11
N GLU A 278 -12.67 0.45 -17.29
CA GLU A 278 -11.67 0.90 -18.28
C GLU A 278 -10.97 -0.30 -18.92
N PRO A 279 -10.72 -0.28 -20.25
CA PRO A 279 -9.88 -1.30 -20.88
C PRO A 279 -8.46 -1.28 -20.32
N LEU A 280 -7.78 -2.44 -20.29
CA LEU A 280 -6.42 -2.57 -19.81
C LEU A 280 -5.43 -1.57 -20.47
N SER A 281 -5.59 -1.33 -21.78
CA SER A 281 -4.71 -0.42 -22.54
C SER A 281 -4.80 1.05 -22.09
N SER A 282 -5.90 1.45 -21.46
CA SER A 282 -6.19 2.84 -21.07
C SER A 282 -6.47 3.02 -19.57
N LEU A 283 -6.11 2.04 -18.74
CA LEU A 283 -6.27 2.19 -17.28
C LEU A 283 -5.62 3.48 -16.78
N GLY A 284 -6.35 4.21 -15.93
CA GLY A 284 -5.91 5.46 -15.30
C GLY A 284 -5.90 6.69 -16.20
N SER A 285 -6.27 6.57 -17.48
CA SER A 285 -6.27 7.70 -18.42
C SER A 285 -7.41 8.68 -18.18
N ALA A 286 -8.58 8.20 -17.76
CA ALA A 286 -9.76 9.03 -17.53
C ALA A 286 -10.09 9.14 -16.04
N LEU A 287 -10.74 10.25 -15.64
CA LEU A 287 -11.36 10.34 -14.32
C LEU A 287 -12.59 9.45 -14.29
N LYS A 288 -12.56 8.45 -13.41
CA LYS A 288 -13.72 7.62 -13.08
C LYS A 288 -14.37 8.14 -11.81
N LEU A 289 -15.67 8.10 -11.75
CA LEU A 289 -16.40 8.48 -10.54
C LEU A 289 -17.24 7.31 -10.05
N PRO A 290 -17.37 7.13 -8.73
CA PRO A 290 -18.40 6.27 -8.16
C PRO A 290 -19.78 6.65 -8.70
N LYS A 291 -20.64 5.65 -8.91
CA LYS A 291 -21.96 5.85 -9.55
C LYS A 291 -22.79 6.96 -8.88
N GLN A 292 -22.72 7.07 -7.56
CA GLN A 292 -23.43 8.11 -6.80
C GLN A 292 -22.95 9.53 -7.11
N TYR A 293 -21.76 9.70 -7.66
CA TYR A 293 -21.17 11.01 -7.97
C TYR A 293 -21.22 11.39 -9.45
N GLU A 294 -21.64 10.49 -10.36
CA GLU A 294 -21.69 10.79 -11.80
C GLU A 294 -22.57 11.99 -12.15
N SER A 295 -23.69 12.21 -11.45
CA SER A 295 -24.55 13.38 -11.65
C SER A 295 -23.88 14.71 -11.24
N TYR A 296 -22.81 14.67 -10.48
CA TYR A 296 -22.04 15.84 -10.02
C TYR A 296 -20.71 16.01 -10.75
N ARG A 297 -20.44 15.23 -11.80
CA ARG A 297 -19.16 15.19 -12.53
C ARG A 297 -18.59 16.57 -12.82
N SER A 298 -19.38 17.45 -13.44
CA SER A 298 -18.89 18.79 -13.81
C SER A 298 -18.48 19.64 -12.61
N GLN A 299 -19.14 19.50 -11.48
CA GLN A 299 -18.81 20.22 -10.25
C GLN A 299 -17.52 19.64 -9.62
N ILE A 300 -17.40 18.31 -9.60
CA ILE A 300 -16.22 17.61 -9.09
C ILE A 300 -14.99 17.97 -9.91
N GLU A 301 -15.07 17.90 -11.26
CA GLU A 301 -13.96 18.26 -12.15
C GLU A 301 -13.51 19.73 -12.02
N GLN A 302 -14.43 20.65 -11.64
CA GLN A 302 -14.08 22.05 -11.36
C GLN A 302 -13.41 22.23 -9.99
N THR A 303 -13.69 21.36 -9.02
CA THR A 303 -13.17 21.43 -7.66
C THR A 303 -11.79 20.74 -7.55
N LEU A 304 -11.59 19.65 -8.28
CA LEU A 304 -10.35 18.89 -8.25
C LEU A 304 -9.16 19.73 -8.71
N PRO A 305 -7.99 19.60 -8.04
CA PRO A 305 -6.77 20.31 -8.45
C PRO A 305 -6.34 19.85 -9.86
N LYS A 306 -5.73 20.79 -10.61
CA LYS A 306 -5.17 20.48 -11.93
C LYS A 306 -3.89 19.64 -11.77
N ILE A 307 -3.80 18.56 -12.54
CA ILE A 307 -2.68 17.60 -12.49
C ILE A 307 -1.97 17.42 -13.83
N ASP A 308 -2.39 18.16 -14.86
CA ASP A 308 -1.79 18.16 -16.21
C ASP A 308 -0.49 18.98 -16.23
#